data_415f6cda8c5541acc82fe9ea04d9fd35
#
_entry.id   415f6cda8c5541acc82fe9ea04d9fd35
#
_cell.length_a   1.000
_cell.length_b   1.000
_cell.length_c   1.000
_cell.angle_alpha   90.00
_cell.angle_beta   90.00
_cell.angle_gamma   90.00
#
_symmetry.space_group_name_H-M   'P 1'
#
loop_
_entity.id
_entity.type
_entity.pdbx_description
1 polymer ?
#
loop_
_entity_poly.entity_id
_entity_poly.type
_entity_poly.pdbx_seq_one_letter_code
_entity_poly.pdbx_strand_id
1 'polypeptide(L)'
;MAEVQFRFRDDEPVADPGVTVDAFGEQTNAAAVRLEPGDDARDLIPHLGRLQLIEVNFPVFGDGRGYSAARILREAGYTGELRAVGDVLVDQLAFLRRCGFDAFAPEVPLDPVDAEKIGWTCNLFAVPVTRSAAARWACVLMSGKR
;
A
#
# COMPACT_ATOMS: atom_id res chain seq x y z
N MET A 1 5.15 -4.38 -14.13
CA MET A 1 4.36 -3.79 -13.05
C MET A 1 4.35 -4.74 -11.88
N ALA A 2 4.63 -4.28 -10.70
CA ALA A 2 4.52 -5.13 -9.52
C ALA A 2 3.03 -5.44 -9.26
N GLU A 3 2.70 -6.70 -9.13
CA GLU A 3 1.35 -7.13 -8.84
C GLU A 3 1.05 -6.95 -7.36
N VAL A 4 -0.15 -6.48 -7.02
CA VAL A 4 -0.58 -6.35 -5.63
C VAL A 4 -0.70 -7.74 -5.01
N GLN A 5 0.17 -8.04 -4.06
CA GLN A 5 0.20 -9.34 -3.38
C GLN A 5 -0.73 -9.37 -2.17
N PHE A 6 -0.79 -8.26 -1.43
CA PHE A 6 -1.63 -8.12 -0.24
C PHE A 6 -2.40 -6.81 -0.29
N ARG A 7 -3.69 -6.84 0.07
CA ARG A 7 -4.56 -5.67 0.07
C ARG A 7 -5.59 -5.78 1.19
N PHE A 8 -5.80 -4.69 1.92
CA PHE A 8 -6.67 -4.59 3.11
C PHE A 8 -7.79 -3.57 2.91
N ARG A 9 -8.38 -3.56 1.73
CA ARG A 9 -9.50 -2.69 1.38
C ARG A 9 -10.61 -3.49 0.71
N ASP A 10 -11.85 -3.02 0.87
CA ASP A 10 -13.05 -3.64 0.29
C ASP A 10 -13.43 -3.06 -1.08
N ASP A 11 -12.91 -1.87 -1.40
CA ASP A 11 -13.13 -1.21 -2.69
C ASP A 11 -12.37 -1.90 -3.82
N GLU A 12 -12.76 -1.61 -5.06
CA GLU A 12 -12.07 -2.16 -6.22
C GLU A 12 -10.65 -1.61 -6.35
N PRO A 13 -9.67 -2.47 -6.69
CA PRO A 13 -8.30 -2.00 -6.89
C PRO A 13 -8.23 -1.07 -8.10
N VAL A 14 -7.52 0.03 -7.93
CA VAL A 14 -7.25 0.96 -9.04
C VAL A 14 -6.23 0.32 -9.98
N ALA A 15 -6.62 0.17 -11.24
CA ALA A 15 -5.80 -0.47 -12.27
C ALA A 15 -4.82 0.50 -12.95
N ASP A 16 -4.99 1.80 -12.75
CA ASP A 16 -4.14 2.79 -13.40
C ASP A 16 -2.71 2.74 -12.85
N PRO A 17 -1.71 2.72 -13.72
CA PRO A 17 -0.34 2.89 -13.28
C PRO A 17 -0.17 4.27 -12.66
N GLY A 18 0.46 4.33 -11.50
CA GLY A 18 0.77 5.61 -10.85
C GLY A 18 1.69 6.45 -11.74
N VAL A 19 1.27 7.67 -12.03
CA VAL A 19 2.13 8.66 -12.69
C VAL A 19 3.06 9.30 -11.65
N THR A 20 4.22 9.76 -12.06
CA THR A 20 5.12 10.50 -11.16
C THR A 20 4.48 11.80 -10.69
N VAL A 21 4.94 12.35 -9.58
CA VAL A 21 4.43 13.61 -9.02
C VAL A 21 4.55 14.75 -10.03
N ASP A 22 5.67 14.82 -10.75
CA ASP A 22 5.88 15.84 -11.81
C ASP A 22 4.85 15.70 -12.92
N ALA A 23 4.65 14.49 -13.43
CA ALA A 23 3.67 14.22 -14.49
C ALA A 23 2.23 14.45 -14.01
N PHE A 24 1.94 14.24 -12.74
CA PHE A 24 0.64 14.51 -12.14
C PHE A 24 0.29 16.00 -12.14
N GLY A 25 1.27 16.86 -11.93
CA GLY A 25 1.10 18.31 -12.01
C GLY A 25 0.62 18.79 -13.39
N GLU A 26 1.01 18.06 -14.44
CA GLU A 26 0.64 18.35 -15.83
C GLU A 26 -0.66 17.65 -16.28
N GLN A 27 -1.00 16.52 -15.66
CA GLN A 27 -2.17 15.71 -16.01
C GLN A 27 -3.32 15.91 -15.04
N THR A 28 -4.39 16.52 -15.51
CA THR A 28 -5.58 16.82 -14.69
C THR A 28 -6.46 15.60 -14.39
N ASN A 29 -6.30 14.49 -15.11
CA ASN A 29 -7.19 13.32 -15.04
C ASN A 29 -6.59 12.11 -14.34
N ALA A 30 -5.34 12.19 -13.85
CA ALA A 30 -4.73 11.08 -13.15
C ALA A 30 -5.40 10.82 -11.78
N ALA A 31 -5.81 9.59 -11.54
CA ALA A 31 -6.38 9.13 -10.28
C ALA A 31 -5.35 8.42 -9.39
N ALA A 32 -4.17 8.13 -9.92
CA ALA A 32 -3.10 7.42 -9.25
C ALA A 32 -1.76 8.18 -9.39
N VAL A 33 -1.03 8.29 -8.30
CA VAL A 33 0.30 8.93 -8.26
C VAL A 33 1.30 8.00 -7.59
N ARG A 34 2.53 8.01 -8.10
CA ARG A 34 3.66 7.32 -7.52
C ARG A 34 4.63 8.32 -6.89
N LEU A 35 4.88 8.15 -5.61
CA LEU A 35 5.88 8.91 -4.85
C LEU A 35 7.22 8.17 -4.89
N GLU A 36 8.24 8.87 -5.34
CA GLU A 36 9.62 8.45 -5.22
C GLU A 36 10.25 9.01 -3.93
N PRO A 37 11.36 8.44 -3.44
CA PRO A 37 11.95 8.86 -2.17
C PRO A 37 12.41 10.32 -2.09
N GLY A 38 12.52 11.01 -3.21
CA GLY A 38 12.87 12.43 -3.27
C GLY A 38 11.68 13.39 -3.23
N ASP A 39 10.48 12.86 -3.40
CA ASP A 39 9.27 13.66 -3.53
C ASP A 39 8.73 14.08 -2.16
N ASP A 40 8.16 15.29 -2.09
CA ASP A 40 7.47 15.73 -0.88
C ASP A 40 5.98 15.34 -0.95
N ALA A 41 5.57 14.44 -0.04
CA ALA A 41 4.17 14.03 0.06
C ALA A 41 3.19 15.20 0.32
N ARG A 42 3.68 16.32 0.84
CA ARG A 42 2.86 17.51 1.09
C ARG A 42 2.35 18.16 -0.19
N ASP A 43 3.06 18.00 -1.30
CA ASP A 43 2.65 18.52 -2.60
C ASP A 43 1.35 17.88 -3.09
N LEU A 44 1.04 16.67 -2.61
CA LEU A 44 -0.20 15.98 -2.93
C LEU A 44 -1.40 16.39 -2.07
N ILE A 45 -1.20 17.08 -0.94
CA ILE A 45 -2.28 17.43 0.00
C ILE A 45 -3.44 18.17 -0.68
N PRO A 46 -3.21 19.17 -1.57
CA PRO A 46 -4.30 19.87 -2.24
C PRO A 46 -5.12 18.97 -3.19
N HIS A 47 -4.58 17.82 -3.55
CA HIS A 47 -5.13 16.92 -4.57
C HIS A 47 -5.71 15.61 -4.01
N LEU A 48 -5.64 15.39 -2.70
CA LEU A 48 -6.05 14.13 -2.06
C LEU A 48 -7.49 13.73 -2.37
N GLY A 49 -8.40 14.69 -2.54
CA GLY A 49 -9.80 14.43 -2.83
C GLY A 49 -10.08 13.79 -4.19
N ARG A 50 -9.16 13.91 -5.14
CA ARG A 50 -9.28 13.31 -6.48
C ARG A 50 -8.41 12.05 -6.66
N LEU A 51 -7.46 11.82 -5.75
CA LEU A 51 -6.57 10.68 -5.80
C LEU A 51 -7.24 9.45 -5.20
N GLN A 52 -7.27 8.36 -5.95
CA GLN A 52 -7.79 7.07 -5.52
C GLN A 52 -6.66 6.14 -5.06
N LEU A 53 -5.46 6.30 -5.63
CA LEU A 53 -4.29 5.51 -5.33
C LEU A 53 -3.06 6.39 -5.19
N ILE A 54 -2.30 6.17 -4.14
CA ILE A 54 -0.94 6.69 -3.99
C ILE A 54 -0.01 5.51 -3.79
N GLU A 55 0.88 5.29 -4.73
CA GLU A 55 1.97 4.33 -4.61
C GLU A 55 3.17 5.00 -3.98
N VAL A 56 3.78 4.36 -2.99
CA VAL A 56 5.03 4.81 -2.39
C VAL A 56 6.12 3.81 -2.75
N ASN A 57 7.12 4.26 -3.46
CA ASN A 57 8.21 3.42 -3.90
C ASN A 57 9.30 3.29 -2.83
N PHE A 58 9.71 2.06 -2.59
CA PHE A 58 10.86 1.71 -1.75
C PHE A 58 11.95 1.10 -2.62
N PRO A 59 12.88 1.90 -3.15
CA PRO A 59 13.97 1.34 -3.97
C PRO A 59 14.91 0.47 -3.16
N VAL A 60 14.97 0.70 -1.84
CA VAL A 60 15.72 -0.10 -0.87
C VAL A 60 14.88 -0.24 0.40
N PHE A 61 14.82 -1.43 0.95
CA PHE A 61 14.04 -1.73 2.17
C PHE A 61 14.42 -0.87 3.38
N GLY A 62 15.64 -0.35 3.44
CA GLY A 62 16.14 0.51 4.51
C GLY A 62 15.76 1.99 4.37
N ASP A 63 15.08 2.39 3.29
CA ASP A 63 14.67 3.78 3.09
C ASP A 63 13.46 4.15 3.94
N GLY A 64 13.67 4.94 4.97
CA GLY A 64 12.62 5.34 5.91
C GLY A 64 11.69 6.45 5.42
N ARG A 65 11.99 7.11 4.30
CA ARG A 65 11.22 8.28 3.80
C ARG A 65 9.79 7.94 3.44
N GLY A 66 9.57 6.74 2.88
CA GLY A 66 8.24 6.27 2.53
C GLY A 66 7.29 6.13 3.72
N TYR A 67 7.79 5.76 4.88
CA TYR A 67 6.99 5.68 6.12
C TYR A 67 6.48 7.06 6.54
N SER A 68 7.34 8.06 6.48
CA SER A 68 6.97 9.45 6.79
C SER A 68 5.97 10.00 5.79
N ALA A 69 6.15 9.73 4.50
CA ALA A 69 5.24 10.13 3.45
C ALA A 69 3.82 9.58 3.69
N ALA A 70 3.69 8.28 3.97
CA ALA A 70 2.41 7.66 4.28
C ALA A 70 1.72 8.31 5.47
N ARG A 71 2.47 8.58 6.53
CA ARG A 71 1.94 9.21 7.73
C ARG A 71 1.45 10.62 7.47
N ILE A 72 2.22 11.43 6.75
CA ILE A 72 1.81 12.79 6.35
C ILE A 72 0.50 12.76 5.58
N LEU A 73 0.36 11.86 4.61
CA LEU A 73 -0.85 11.72 3.80
C LEU A 73 -2.06 11.31 4.65
N ARG A 74 -1.91 10.35 5.57
CA ARG A 74 -3.00 9.93 6.46
C ARG A 74 -3.40 11.00 7.45
N GLU A 75 -2.45 11.72 8.02
CA GLU A 75 -2.71 12.86 8.93
C GLU A 75 -3.39 14.01 8.19
N ALA A 76 -3.12 14.19 6.89
CA ALA A 76 -3.81 15.14 6.04
C ALA A 76 -5.24 14.71 5.65
N GLY A 77 -5.68 13.51 6.05
CA GLY A 77 -7.04 13.02 5.81
C GLY A 77 -7.20 12.17 4.55
N TYR A 78 -6.12 11.68 3.94
CA TYR A 78 -6.23 10.80 2.80
C TYR A 78 -6.90 9.47 3.14
N THR A 79 -7.97 9.14 2.45
CA THR A 79 -8.78 7.93 2.64
C THR A 79 -8.66 6.92 1.51
N GLY A 80 -7.99 7.27 0.42
CA GLY A 80 -7.72 6.39 -0.70
C GLY A 80 -6.69 5.30 -0.39
N GLU A 81 -6.37 4.48 -1.38
CA GLU A 81 -5.41 3.39 -1.24
C GLU A 81 -3.97 3.93 -1.17
N LEU A 82 -3.25 3.54 -0.12
CA LEU A 82 -1.80 3.70 -0.02
C LEU A 82 -1.14 2.34 -0.28
N ARG A 83 -0.37 2.27 -1.36
CA ARG A 83 0.30 1.04 -1.79
C ARG A 83 1.82 1.17 -1.62
N ALA A 84 2.42 0.23 -0.92
CA ALA A 84 3.87 0.10 -0.86
C ALA A 84 4.35 -0.75 -2.04
N VAL A 85 5.29 -0.23 -2.81
CA VAL A 85 5.86 -0.91 -3.98
C VAL A 85 7.38 -0.95 -3.88
N GLY A 86 8.02 -1.87 -4.58
CA GLY A 86 9.48 -2.00 -4.64
C GLY A 86 10.05 -3.01 -3.66
N ASP A 87 11.16 -2.67 -3.04
CA ASP A 87 11.89 -3.56 -2.11
C ASP A 87 11.25 -3.52 -0.72
N VAL A 88 10.26 -4.37 -0.51
CA VAL A 88 9.53 -4.51 0.76
C VAL A 88 9.80 -5.88 1.35
N LEU A 89 10.26 -5.92 2.60
CA LEU A 89 10.52 -7.15 3.31
C LEU A 89 9.31 -7.58 4.14
N VAL A 90 9.21 -8.89 4.36
CA VAL A 90 8.09 -9.49 5.09
C VAL A 90 7.98 -8.98 6.54
N ASP A 91 9.09 -8.74 7.20
CA ASP A 91 9.13 -8.22 8.58
C ASP A 91 8.71 -6.75 8.70
N GLN A 92 8.72 -6.01 7.60
CA GLN A 92 8.26 -4.62 7.56
C GLN A 92 6.74 -4.47 7.41
N LEU A 93 6.04 -5.51 6.96
CA LEU A 93 4.61 -5.44 6.65
C LEU A 93 3.76 -4.92 7.81
N ALA A 94 3.98 -5.43 9.01
CA ALA A 94 3.22 -5.00 10.19
C ALA A 94 3.45 -3.52 10.52
N PHE A 95 4.66 -3.03 10.36
CA PHE A 95 5.00 -1.64 10.61
C PHE A 95 4.45 -0.71 9.51
N LEU A 96 4.59 -1.10 8.25
CA LEU A 96 3.99 -0.38 7.12
C LEU A 96 2.48 -0.25 7.29
N ARG A 97 1.83 -1.30 7.73
CA ARG A 97 0.40 -1.30 8.02
C ARG A 97 0.03 -0.25 9.08
N ARG A 98 0.81 -0.14 10.16
CA ARG A 98 0.62 0.89 11.19
C ARG A 98 0.85 2.31 10.67
N CYS A 99 1.74 2.48 9.70
CA CYS A 99 1.97 3.77 9.05
C CYS A 99 0.84 4.19 8.12
N GLY A 100 -0.09 3.29 7.79
CA GLY A 100 -1.28 3.58 7.01
C GLY A 100 -1.33 2.95 5.62
N PHE A 101 -0.41 2.06 5.28
CA PHE A 101 -0.46 1.32 4.02
C PHE A 101 -1.59 0.30 4.01
N ASP A 102 -2.34 0.26 2.92
CA ASP A 102 -3.47 -0.64 2.70
C ASP A 102 -3.15 -1.79 1.76
N ALA A 103 -2.15 -1.62 0.92
CA ALA A 103 -1.78 -2.58 -0.11
C ALA A 103 -0.26 -2.70 -0.25
N PHE A 104 0.17 -3.86 -0.69
CA PHE A 104 1.58 -4.21 -0.86
C PHE A 104 1.79 -4.89 -2.19
N ALA A 105 2.66 -4.32 -3.00
CA ALA A 105 3.08 -4.86 -4.30
C ALA A 105 4.62 -4.93 -4.33
N PRO A 106 5.21 -5.88 -3.58
CA PRO A 106 6.66 -6.03 -3.54
C PRO A 106 7.19 -6.48 -4.90
N GLU A 107 8.39 -6.03 -5.24
CA GLU A 107 9.06 -6.43 -6.50
C GLU A 107 9.40 -7.94 -6.48
N VAL A 108 9.83 -8.43 -5.32
CA VAL A 108 10.04 -9.85 -5.08
C VAL A 108 8.86 -10.37 -4.26
N PRO A 109 8.10 -11.36 -4.75
CA PRO A 109 6.96 -11.92 -4.03
C PRO A 109 7.39 -12.43 -2.65
N LEU A 110 6.63 -12.05 -1.63
CA LEU A 110 6.87 -12.47 -0.25
C LEU A 110 6.19 -13.82 0.03
N ASP A 111 6.81 -14.64 0.88
CA ASP A 111 6.20 -15.89 1.34
C ASP A 111 5.04 -15.57 2.30
N PRO A 112 3.81 -15.97 1.97
CA PRO A 112 2.66 -15.74 2.82
C PRO A 112 2.77 -16.42 4.20
N VAL A 113 3.47 -17.56 4.28
CA VAL A 113 3.69 -18.28 5.54
C VAL A 113 4.59 -17.49 6.48
N ASP A 114 5.61 -16.84 5.94
CA ASP A 114 6.47 -15.98 6.74
C ASP A 114 5.76 -14.70 7.18
N ALA A 115 4.92 -14.14 6.31
CA ALA A 115 4.07 -13.00 6.67
C ALA A 115 3.12 -13.35 7.84
N GLU A 116 2.57 -14.57 7.87
CA GLU A 116 1.73 -15.03 8.98
C GLU A 116 2.50 -15.15 10.29
N LYS A 117 3.70 -15.72 10.26
CA LYS A 117 4.54 -15.91 11.46
C LYS A 117 4.87 -14.59 12.17
N ILE A 118 5.01 -13.51 11.44
CA ILE A 118 5.30 -12.17 11.98
C ILE A 118 4.06 -11.53 12.60
N GLY A 119 2.89 -12.18 12.49
CA GLY A 119 1.66 -11.73 13.13
C GLY A 119 1.02 -10.50 12.49
N TRP A 120 1.39 -10.16 11.26
CA TRP A 120 0.80 -9.04 10.55
C TRP A 120 -0.69 -9.24 10.25
N THR A 121 -1.11 -10.51 10.20
CA THR A 121 -2.51 -10.92 10.02
C THR A 121 -3.32 -10.83 11.32
N CYS A 122 -2.66 -10.75 12.47
CA CYS A 122 -3.29 -10.69 13.78
C CYS A 122 -3.86 -9.34 14.16
N ASN A 123 -4.03 -8.42 13.22
CA ASN A 123 -4.77 -7.21 13.51
C ASN A 123 -6.27 -7.52 13.43
N LEU A 124 -6.92 -7.58 14.59
CA LEU A 124 -8.35 -7.88 14.81
C LEU A 124 -9.31 -6.97 14.02
N PHE A 125 -8.79 -6.07 13.23
CA PHE A 125 -9.50 -5.13 12.37
C PHE A 125 -9.22 -5.34 10.89
N ALA A 126 -8.75 -6.52 10.49
CA ALA A 126 -8.74 -6.88 9.08
C ALA A 126 -10.20 -7.01 8.63
N VAL A 127 -10.71 -5.96 8.03
CA VAL A 127 -11.98 -6.01 7.31
C VAL A 127 -11.85 -7.12 6.27
N PRO A 128 -12.84 -8.00 6.14
CA PRO A 128 -12.76 -9.12 5.20
C PRO A 128 -12.57 -8.59 3.79
N VAL A 129 -11.44 -8.91 3.23
CA VAL A 129 -11.04 -8.49 1.90
C VAL A 129 -11.87 -9.22 0.87
N THR A 130 -12.50 -8.48 -0.01
CA THR A 130 -13.24 -9.03 -1.13
C THR A 130 -12.30 -9.78 -2.09
N ARG A 131 -12.69 -10.96 -2.42
CA ARG A 131 -12.42 -11.88 -3.56
C ARG A 131 -11.14 -11.75 -4.42
N SER A 132 -10.14 -10.96 -4.11
CA SER A 132 -8.82 -11.02 -4.74
C SER A 132 -8.03 -12.23 -4.21
N ALA A 133 -6.97 -12.63 -4.90
CA ALA A 133 -6.13 -13.74 -4.44
C ALA A 133 -5.60 -13.51 -3.00
N ALA A 134 -5.35 -12.25 -2.64
CA ALA A 134 -4.97 -11.84 -1.29
C ALA A 134 -6.07 -12.09 -0.24
N ALA A 135 -7.34 -11.93 -0.63
CA ALA A 135 -8.49 -12.24 0.23
C ALA A 135 -8.60 -13.73 0.54
N ARG A 136 -8.25 -14.59 -0.40
CA ARG A 136 -8.23 -16.03 -0.16
C ARG A 136 -7.22 -16.42 0.92
N TRP A 137 -6.13 -15.70 1.04
CA TRP A 137 -5.13 -15.94 2.07
C TRP A 137 -5.64 -15.59 3.46
N ALA A 138 -6.24 -14.44 3.65
CA ALA A 138 -6.84 -14.07 4.92
C ALA A 138 -7.95 -15.06 5.34
N CYS A 139 -8.74 -15.55 4.39
CA CYS A 139 -9.83 -16.49 4.63
C CYS A 139 -9.31 -17.93 4.88
N VAL A 140 -8.28 -18.36 4.17
CA VAL A 140 -7.69 -19.71 4.35
C VAL A 140 -7.00 -19.83 5.70
N LEU A 141 -6.35 -18.77 6.17
CA LEU A 141 -5.68 -18.77 7.48
C LEU A 141 -6.67 -18.79 8.65
N MET A 142 -7.84 -18.18 8.50
CA MET A 142 -8.91 -18.28 9.49
C MET A 142 -9.61 -19.64 9.49
N SER A 143 -9.63 -20.35 8.37
CA SER A 143 -10.27 -21.65 8.23
C SER A 143 -9.39 -22.82 8.68
N GLY A 144 -8.10 -22.64 8.82
CA GLY A 144 -7.14 -23.68 9.19
C GLY A 144 -6.98 -23.93 10.71
N LYS A 145 -7.66 -23.16 11.56
CA LYS A 145 -7.70 -23.39 13.00
C LYS A 145 -9.04 -24.00 13.42
N ARG A 146 -9.19 -25.25 13.12
CA ARG A 146 -10.09 -26.14 13.88
C ARG A 146 -9.34 -27.39 14.30
#